data_1b29a477f5a6c04aa3479ee128f5429e
#
_entry.id   1b29a477f5a6c04aa3479ee128f5429e
#
_cell.length_a   1.000
_cell.length_b   1.000
_cell.length_c   1.000
_cell.angle_alpha   90.00
_cell.angle_beta   90.00
_cell.angle_gamma   90.00
#
_symmetry.space_group_name_H-M   'P 1'
#
loop_
_entity.id
_entity.type
_entity.pdbx_description
1 polymer ?
#
loop_
_entity_poly.entity_id
_entity_poly.type
_entity_poly.pdbx_seq_one_letter_code
_entity_poly.pdbx_strand_id
1 'polypeptide(L)'
;VRQLHRIIETDNNFMKWPFKGSVDIFKDKIHYLSHEDDDSYFKSIRAIFGAHPTNLKNNHGERLFASWPHFYALNNNDFTISLYNNKPGVDDIIFGIKFNELISYVESRYKYLEKLMDSIVVIRNNHYDVLSAQVISSTDNIYDELRMLLSEVAIRGNNDYYRMQLEELIHLFDGCVKEKHLQDEVNEFLSKLYPIVLEIRNNLQKMNIEDLTTTCDVIISRLPTGELNYVLQKMFSCLHSDRDDPLKDYYFDTLNKYTEGWYNFCSADNDSTTLLKLRMMLYRYHQQKLD
;
A
#
# COMPACT_ATOMS: atom_id res chain seq x y z
N VAL A 1 -10.46 -5.31 14.93
CA VAL A 1 -10.05 -6.60 15.51
C VAL A 1 -10.87 -7.74 14.92
N ARG A 2 -12.21 -7.76 15.05
CA ARG A 2 -13.06 -8.87 14.56
C ARG A 2 -13.01 -9.10 13.05
N GLN A 3 -12.91 -8.03 12.22
CA GLN A 3 -12.73 -8.18 10.78
C GLN A 3 -11.39 -8.82 10.44
N LEU A 4 -10.31 -8.38 11.08
CA LEU A 4 -8.98 -8.94 10.90
C LEU A 4 -8.94 -10.41 11.30
N HIS A 5 -9.55 -10.76 12.45
CA HIS A 5 -9.68 -12.17 12.88
C HIS A 5 -10.38 -13.02 11.82
N ARG A 6 -11.50 -12.55 11.23
CA ARG A 6 -12.25 -13.29 10.20
C ARG A 6 -11.41 -13.58 8.96
N ILE A 7 -10.60 -12.61 8.51
CA ILE A 7 -9.71 -12.81 7.36
C ILE A 7 -8.72 -13.95 7.67
N ILE A 8 -8.08 -13.90 8.85
CA ILE A 8 -7.09 -14.91 9.25
C ILE A 8 -7.76 -16.28 9.44
N GLU A 9 -8.95 -16.33 10.05
CA GLU A 9 -9.72 -17.59 10.29
C GLU A 9 -10.09 -18.25 8.96
N THR A 10 -10.49 -17.49 7.95
CA THR A 10 -10.90 -18.02 6.64
C THR A 10 -9.73 -18.65 5.90
N ASP A 11 -8.59 -17.96 5.89
CA ASP A 11 -7.46 -18.37 5.06
C ASP A 11 -6.60 -19.47 5.68
N ASN A 12 -6.59 -19.61 7.02
CA ASN A 12 -5.59 -20.44 7.71
C ASN A 12 -6.14 -21.39 8.77
N ASN A 13 -7.44 -21.63 8.80
CA ASN A 13 -8.06 -22.48 9.83
C ASN A 13 -7.73 -22.00 11.27
N PHE A 14 -7.61 -20.68 11.42
CA PHE A 14 -7.19 -20.02 12.65
C PHE A 14 -8.22 -20.22 13.78
N MET A 15 -7.79 -20.05 15.03
CA MET A 15 -8.64 -20.25 16.22
C MET A 15 -9.97 -19.50 16.09
N LYS A 16 -11.05 -20.14 16.54
CA LYS A 16 -12.37 -19.51 16.60
C LYS A 16 -12.33 -18.22 17.41
N TRP A 17 -13.22 -17.30 17.10
CA TRP A 17 -13.34 -16.03 17.82
C TRP A 17 -13.44 -16.25 19.34
N PRO A 18 -12.45 -15.80 20.14
CA PRO A 18 -12.35 -16.21 21.56
C PRO A 18 -13.43 -15.55 22.45
N PHE A 19 -14.07 -14.50 21.97
CA PHE A 19 -15.08 -13.75 22.72
C PHE A 19 -16.52 -14.13 22.36
N LYS A 20 -16.71 -15.19 21.57
CA LYS A 20 -18.04 -15.66 21.20
C LYS A 20 -18.76 -16.20 22.43
N GLY A 21 -19.91 -15.63 22.77
CA GLY A 21 -20.70 -16.02 23.91
C GLY A 21 -20.15 -15.57 25.26
N SER A 22 -19.05 -14.77 25.30
CA SER A 22 -18.56 -14.19 26.56
C SER A 22 -19.55 -13.18 27.12
N VAL A 23 -19.84 -13.28 28.43
CA VAL A 23 -20.77 -12.42 29.18
C VAL A 23 -20.12 -11.86 30.45
N ASP A 24 -18.79 -11.79 30.46
CA ASP A 24 -17.99 -11.56 31.68
C ASP A 24 -17.80 -10.09 32.02
N ILE A 25 -17.92 -9.21 31.05
CA ILE A 25 -17.52 -7.78 31.18
C ILE A 25 -18.70 -6.94 31.65
N PHE A 26 -19.78 -6.92 30.90
CA PHE A 26 -20.95 -6.10 31.24
C PHE A 26 -21.87 -6.87 32.20
N LYS A 27 -21.92 -6.42 33.45
CA LYS A 27 -22.67 -7.13 34.52
C LYS A 27 -24.12 -6.69 34.58
N ASP A 28 -24.38 -5.40 34.43
CA ASP A 28 -25.74 -4.81 34.54
C ASP A 28 -26.30 -4.52 33.17
N LYS A 29 -26.61 -5.59 32.40
CA LYS A 29 -27.15 -5.45 31.04
C LYS A 29 -28.64 -5.10 31.09
N ILE A 30 -29.03 -4.11 30.30
CA ILE A 30 -30.46 -3.76 30.20
C ILE A 30 -31.22 -4.76 29.28
N HIS A 31 -32.39 -5.10 29.68
CA HIS A 31 -33.21 -6.11 29.03
C HIS A 31 -33.60 -5.77 27.56
N TYR A 32 -33.65 -4.49 27.21
CA TYR A 32 -34.02 -4.01 25.88
C TYR A 32 -32.93 -4.03 24.82
N LEU A 33 -31.68 -4.24 25.20
CA LEU A 33 -30.55 -4.33 24.26
C LEU A 33 -30.22 -5.79 23.98
N SER A 34 -29.65 -6.04 22.80
CA SER A 34 -29.07 -7.35 22.51
C SER A 34 -27.97 -7.67 23.52
N HIS A 35 -28.04 -8.83 24.18
CA HIS A 35 -27.17 -9.22 25.27
C HIS A 35 -26.75 -10.70 25.23
N GLU A 36 -26.76 -11.30 24.05
CA GLU A 36 -26.29 -12.68 23.86
C GLU A 36 -24.83 -12.84 24.33
N ASP A 37 -23.99 -11.85 24.01
CA ASP A 37 -22.61 -11.76 24.46
C ASP A 37 -22.18 -10.29 24.65
N ASP A 38 -20.98 -10.10 25.19
CA ASP A 38 -20.44 -8.75 25.42
C ASP A 38 -20.21 -8.00 24.11
N ASP A 39 -19.91 -8.68 23.00
CA ASP A 39 -19.72 -8.05 21.70
C ASP A 39 -21.05 -7.48 21.14
N SER A 40 -22.14 -8.26 21.26
CA SER A 40 -23.48 -7.82 20.81
C SER A 40 -24.02 -6.71 21.71
N TYR A 41 -23.77 -6.80 23.02
CA TYR A 41 -24.14 -5.73 23.94
C TYR A 41 -23.36 -4.43 23.67
N PHE A 42 -22.04 -4.50 23.53
CA PHE A 42 -21.23 -3.34 23.18
C PHE A 42 -21.62 -2.71 21.84
N LYS A 43 -21.96 -3.55 20.84
CA LYS A 43 -22.46 -3.05 19.54
C LYS A 43 -23.74 -2.26 19.71
N SER A 44 -24.66 -2.71 20.56
CA SER A 44 -25.91 -2.00 20.87
C SER A 44 -25.63 -0.69 21.60
N ILE A 45 -24.75 -0.68 22.61
CA ILE A 45 -24.29 0.54 23.27
C ILE A 45 -23.71 1.53 22.25
N ARG A 46 -22.78 1.08 21.40
CA ARG A 46 -22.14 1.94 20.39
C ARG A 46 -23.16 2.53 19.40
N ALA A 47 -24.18 1.77 19.03
CA ALA A 47 -25.24 2.25 18.15
C ALA A 47 -26.02 3.40 18.78
N ILE A 48 -26.31 3.30 20.08
CA ILE A 48 -26.99 4.33 20.86
C ILE A 48 -26.13 5.59 20.97
N PHE A 49 -24.85 5.42 21.32
CA PHE A 49 -23.95 6.53 21.62
C PHE A 49 -23.43 7.28 20.37
N GLY A 50 -23.10 6.58 19.32
CA GLY A 50 -22.25 7.17 18.28
C GLY A 50 -22.86 7.19 16.88
N ALA A 51 -23.73 6.20 16.55
CA ALA A 51 -24.09 6.05 15.15
C ALA A 51 -25.51 6.54 14.81
N HIS A 52 -26.49 6.27 15.66
CA HIS A 52 -27.90 6.53 15.34
C HIS A 52 -28.75 6.87 16.58
N PRO A 53 -28.45 7.97 17.32
CA PRO A 53 -29.19 8.31 18.54
C PRO A 53 -30.69 8.60 18.29
N THR A 54 -31.07 8.81 17.04
CA THR A 54 -32.42 9.20 16.64
C THR A 54 -33.20 8.12 15.91
N ASN A 55 -32.65 6.95 15.66
CA ASN A 55 -33.32 5.91 14.88
C ASN A 55 -33.03 4.50 15.41
N LEU A 56 -33.04 4.36 16.72
CA LEU A 56 -32.94 3.07 17.37
C LEU A 56 -34.28 2.34 17.28
N LYS A 57 -34.26 1.03 17.06
CA LYS A 57 -35.43 0.17 17.14
C LYS A 57 -35.23 -0.84 18.26
N ASN A 58 -36.21 -0.99 19.12
CA ASN A 58 -36.22 -2.08 20.08
C ASN A 58 -36.65 -3.41 19.40
N ASN A 59 -36.67 -4.50 20.17
CA ASN A 59 -37.05 -5.82 19.68
C ASN A 59 -38.56 -5.89 19.22
N HIS A 60 -39.36 -4.87 19.56
CA HIS A 60 -40.77 -4.74 19.14
C HIS A 60 -40.92 -3.80 17.93
N GLY A 61 -39.81 -3.34 17.32
CA GLY A 61 -39.82 -2.43 16.15
C GLY A 61 -40.19 -0.99 16.48
N GLU A 62 -40.27 -0.63 17.76
CA GLU A 62 -40.53 0.74 18.21
C GLU A 62 -39.31 1.61 18.07
N ARG A 63 -39.52 2.87 17.69
CA ARG A 63 -38.42 3.85 17.59
C ARG A 63 -38.09 4.42 18.96
N LEU A 64 -36.80 4.39 19.28
CA LEU A 64 -36.25 4.97 20.49
C LEU A 64 -35.25 6.11 20.10
N PHE A 65 -35.22 7.12 20.96
CA PHE A 65 -34.34 8.26 20.83
C PHE A 65 -33.41 8.32 22.06
N ALA A 66 -32.11 8.36 21.87
CA ALA A 66 -31.19 8.47 22.98
C ALA A 66 -30.96 9.94 23.35
N SER A 67 -30.97 10.22 24.63
CA SER A 67 -30.60 11.50 25.21
C SER A 67 -29.61 11.31 26.36
N TRP A 68 -28.74 12.27 26.54
CA TRP A 68 -27.71 12.30 27.55
C TRP A 68 -28.05 13.35 28.58
N PRO A 69 -28.65 12.98 29.72
CA PRO A 69 -28.95 13.93 30.77
C PRO A 69 -27.66 14.40 31.44
N HIS A 70 -27.43 15.69 31.47
CA HIS A 70 -26.22 16.31 32.01
C HIS A 70 -26.03 16.13 33.53
N PHE A 71 -27.04 15.60 34.28
CA PHE A 71 -27.07 15.78 35.74
C PHE A 71 -27.34 14.54 36.57
N TYR A 72 -27.45 13.34 36.01
CA TYR A 72 -27.80 12.16 36.82
C TYR A 72 -26.83 11.02 36.56
N ALA A 73 -25.95 10.76 37.52
CA ALA A 73 -25.34 9.46 37.69
C ALA A 73 -26.32 8.60 38.50
N LEU A 74 -26.99 7.66 37.86
CA LEU A 74 -27.87 6.71 38.54
C LEU A 74 -27.04 5.55 39.08
N ASN A 75 -27.19 5.26 40.38
CA ASN A 75 -26.81 3.99 40.99
C ASN A 75 -25.34 3.54 40.66
N ASN A 76 -24.33 4.31 41.03
CA ASN A 76 -22.94 3.93 40.79
C ASN A 76 -22.51 3.74 39.34
N ASN A 77 -23.20 4.33 38.38
CA ASN A 77 -22.80 4.36 36.99
C ASN A 77 -22.09 5.68 36.68
N ASP A 78 -21.12 5.62 35.76
CA ASP A 78 -20.35 6.79 35.32
C ASP A 78 -21.11 7.62 34.27
N PHE A 79 -21.93 6.95 33.45
CA PHE A 79 -22.79 7.56 32.44
C PHE A 79 -24.22 7.05 32.56
N THR A 80 -25.18 7.95 32.34
CA THR A 80 -26.58 7.63 32.27
C THR A 80 -27.15 8.03 30.92
N ILE A 81 -28.00 7.18 30.33
CA ILE A 81 -28.66 7.41 29.08
C ILE A 81 -30.17 7.24 29.30
N SER A 82 -30.97 8.15 28.73
CA SER A 82 -32.38 8.01 28.62
C SER A 82 -32.79 7.67 27.19
N LEU A 83 -33.48 6.56 27.01
CA LEU A 83 -34.09 6.16 25.75
C LEU A 83 -35.58 6.52 25.78
N TYR A 84 -35.94 7.54 25.04
CA TYR A 84 -37.32 7.99 24.90
C TYR A 84 -38.04 7.16 23.87
N ASN A 85 -39.29 6.80 24.20
CA ASN A 85 -40.21 6.20 23.25
C ASN A 85 -41.15 7.26 22.65
N ASN A 86 -41.47 7.16 21.38
CA ASN A 86 -42.41 8.08 20.72
C ASN A 86 -43.87 7.74 20.95
N LYS A 87 -44.18 6.71 21.72
CA LYS A 87 -45.55 6.33 22.05
C LYS A 87 -46.04 6.98 23.34
N PRO A 88 -47.21 7.65 23.34
CA PRO A 88 -47.79 8.17 24.57
C PRO A 88 -48.08 7.06 25.59
N GLY A 89 -47.67 7.29 26.84
CA GLY A 89 -47.95 6.37 27.96
C GLY A 89 -46.95 5.22 28.10
N VAL A 90 -45.86 5.23 27.33
CA VAL A 90 -44.72 4.30 27.52
C VAL A 90 -43.63 5.03 28.26
N ASP A 91 -43.17 4.44 29.36
CA ASP A 91 -42.08 5.01 30.17
C ASP A 91 -40.76 5.03 29.45
N ASP A 92 -39.98 6.06 29.73
CA ASP A 92 -38.62 6.16 29.25
C ASP A 92 -37.70 5.11 29.90
N ILE A 93 -36.79 4.55 29.13
CA ILE A 93 -35.82 3.57 29.63
C ILE A 93 -34.54 4.31 30.02
N ILE A 94 -34.21 4.24 31.30
CA ILE A 94 -32.99 4.85 31.82
C ILE A 94 -32.01 3.74 32.19
N PHE A 95 -30.78 3.85 31.66
CA PHE A 95 -29.71 2.91 32.02
C PHE A 95 -28.38 3.60 32.19
N GLY A 96 -27.53 3.00 32.99
CA GLY A 96 -26.20 3.46 33.24
C GLY A 96 -25.12 2.58 32.63
N ILE A 97 -23.96 3.16 32.40
CA ILE A 97 -22.78 2.48 31.91
C ILE A 97 -21.61 2.76 32.87
N LYS A 98 -20.87 1.73 33.18
CA LYS A 98 -19.64 1.82 33.97
C LYS A 98 -18.43 1.97 33.07
N PHE A 99 -17.62 2.97 33.33
CA PHE A 99 -16.44 3.27 32.49
C PHE A 99 -15.40 2.15 32.54
N ASN A 100 -15.23 1.54 33.72
CA ASN A 100 -14.32 0.42 33.88
C ASN A 100 -14.71 -0.81 33.04
N GLU A 101 -16.02 -1.07 32.83
CA GLU A 101 -16.49 -2.15 31.96
C GLU A 101 -16.17 -1.84 30.49
N LEU A 102 -16.35 -0.58 30.04
CA LEU A 102 -15.97 -0.17 28.69
C LEU A 102 -14.45 -0.29 28.46
N ILE A 103 -13.66 0.18 29.42
CA ILE A 103 -12.19 0.07 29.35
C ILE A 103 -11.78 -1.39 29.30
N SER A 104 -12.30 -2.23 30.18
CA SER A 104 -12.00 -3.68 30.21
C SER A 104 -12.38 -4.37 28.90
N TYR A 105 -13.50 -3.96 28.29
CA TYR A 105 -13.89 -4.44 26.98
C TYR A 105 -12.85 -4.07 25.90
N VAL A 106 -12.45 -2.80 25.84
CA VAL A 106 -11.46 -2.31 24.87
C VAL A 106 -10.11 -2.97 25.08
N GLU A 107 -9.62 -3.01 26.32
CA GLU A 107 -8.34 -3.62 26.67
C GLU A 107 -8.25 -5.10 26.27
N SER A 108 -9.30 -5.87 26.53
CA SER A 108 -9.31 -7.31 26.19
C SER A 108 -9.21 -7.53 24.67
N ARG A 109 -9.83 -6.65 23.86
CA ARG A 109 -9.74 -6.70 22.39
C ARG A 109 -8.42 -6.16 21.87
N TYR A 110 -7.84 -5.17 22.56
CA TYR A 110 -6.52 -4.66 22.23
C TYR A 110 -5.42 -5.70 22.48
N LYS A 111 -5.45 -6.37 23.65
CA LYS A 111 -4.54 -7.48 23.93
C LYS A 111 -4.67 -8.65 22.94
N TYR A 112 -5.89 -8.89 22.47
CA TYR A 112 -6.08 -9.88 21.42
C TYR A 112 -5.56 -9.43 20.05
N LEU A 113 -5.53 -8.13 19.78
CA LEU A 113 -4.91 -7.59 18.57
C LEU A 113 -3.42 -7.91 18.49
N GLU A 114 -2.70 -7.87 19.61
CA GLU A 114 -1.28 -8.28 19.68
C GLU A 114 -1.09 -9.73 19.21
N LYS A 115 -1.93 -10.65 19.70
CA LYS A 115 -1.90 -12.06 19.25
C LYS A 115 -2.21 -12.22 17.77
N LEU A 116 -3.12 -11.42 17.22
CA LEU A 116 -3.41 -11.42 15.78
C LEU A 116 -2.21 -10.91 14.98
N MET A 117 -1.52 -9.88 15.46
CA MET A 117 -0.32 -9.35 14.81
C MET A 117 0.79 -10.41 14.76
N ASP A 118 1.05 -11.10 15.86
CA ASP A 118 2.02 -12.20 15.90
C ASP A 118 1.66 -13.31 14.89
N SER A 119 0.38 -13.65 14.82
CA SER A 119 -0.12 -14.67 13.88
C SER A 119 0.05 -14.24 12.42
N ILE A 120 -0.18 -12.97 12.10
CA ILE A 120 0.04 -12.42 10.75
C ILE A 120 1.51 -12.55 10.36
N VAL A 121 2.43 -12.25 11.29
CA VAL A 121 3.86 -12.40 11.04
C VAL A 121 4.22 -13.86 10.71
N VAL A 122 3.69 -14.82 11.47
CA VAL A 122 3.92 -16.25 11.21
C VAL A 122 3.36 -16.66 9.84
N ILE A 123 2.12 -16.29 9.54
CA ILE A 123 1.48 -16.60 8.25
C ILE A 123 2.28 -16.00 7.09
N ARG A 124 2.68 -14.74 7.20
CA ARG A 124 3.50 -14.08 6.20
C ARG A 124 4.83 -14.80 5.99
N ASN A 125 5.52 -15.14 7.07
CA ASN A 125 6.81 -15.80 6.97
C ASN A 125 6.67 -17.19 6.33
N ASN A 126 5.67 -17.98 6.72
CA ASN A 126 5.39 -19.27 6.09
C ASN A 126 5.10 -19.12 4.59
N HIS A 127 4.34 -18.10 4.20
CA HIS A 127 4.08 -17.80 2.79
C HIS A 127 5.36 -17.45 2.04
N TYR A 128 6.23 -16.63 2.64
CA TYR A 128 7.51 -16.25 2.08
C TYR A 128 8.45 -17.46 1.94
N ASP A 129 8.47 -18.37 2.92
CA ASP A 129 9.25 -19.61 2.86
C ASP A 129 8.80 -20.50 1.69
N VAL A 130 7.49 -20.62 1.48
CA VAL A 130 6.94 -21.38 0.35
C VAL A 130 7.33 -20.76 -0.99
N LEU A 131 7.21 -19.42 -1.13
CA LEU A 131 7.58 -18.75 -2.37
C LEU A 131 9.08 -18.76 -2.62
N SER A 132 9.91 -18.57 -1.59
CA SER A 132 11.37 -18.60 -1.72
C SER A 132 11.91 -19.98 -2.11
N ALA A 133 11.19 -21.05 -1.75
CA ALA A 133 11.52 -22.42 -2.17
C ALA A 133 11.19 -22.69 -3.65
N GLN A 134 10.31 -21.89 -4.26
CA GLN A 134 10.00 -21.99 -5.70
C GLN A 134 11.06 -21.25 -6.50
N VAL A 135 11.91 -22.01 -7.22
CA VAL A 135 13.01 -21.46 -7.99
C VAL A 135 12.49 -20.66 -9.18
N ILE A 136 12.91 -19.40 -9.26
CA ILE A 136 12.68 -18.56 -10.44
C ILE A 136 13.60 -19.05 -11.55
N SER A 137 13.02 -19.46 -12.68
CA SER A 137 13.77 -19.92 -13.85
C SER A 137 14.70 -18.84 -14.38
N SER A 138 15.80 -19.20 -15.02
CA SER A 138 16.66 -18.25 -15.73
C SER A 138 16.53 -18.46 -17.24
N THR A 139 16.64 -17.38 -17.98
CA THR A 139 16.66 -17.43 -19.44
C THR A 139 17.93 -16.75 -19.94
N ASP A 140 18.45 -17.17 -21.09
CA ASP A 140 19.62 -16.54 -21.72
C ASP A 140 19.23 -15.26 -22.47
N ASN A 141 17.93 -15.05 -22.70
CA ASN A 141 17.40 -13.88 -23.38
C ASN A 141 16.95 -12.84 -22.34
N ILE A 142 17.53 -11.66 -22.39
CA ILE A 142 17.24 -10.58 -21.43
C ILE A 142 15.77 -10.15 -21.43
N TYR A 143 15.11 -10.15 -22.59
CA TYR A 143 13.71 -9.76 -22.69
C TYR A 143 12.78 -10.78 -22.05
N ASP A 144 13.06 -12.06 -22.25
CA ASP A 144 12.30 -13.15 -21.63
C ASP A 144 12.54 -13.15 -20.11
N GLU A 145 13.79 -12.86 -19.69
CA GLU A 145 14.16 -12.69 -18.30
C GLU A 145 13.34 -11.57 -17.62
N LEU A 146 13.33 -10.39 -18.20
CA LEU A 146 12.62 -9.23 -17.64
C LEU A 146 11.10 -9.46 -17.57
N ARG A 147 10.51 -10.05 -18.62
CA ARG A 147 9.08 -10.40 -18.63
C ARG A 147 8.74 -11.45 -17.58
N MET A 148 9.58 -12.45 -17.42
CA MET A 148 9.43 -13.48 -16.40
C MET A 148 9.53 -12.86 -14.99
N LEU A 149 10.52 -12.00 -14.74
CA LEU A 149 10.64 -11.30 -13.45
C LEU A 149 9.45 -10.40 -13.18
N LEU A 150 8.89 -9.72 -14.19
CA LEU A 150 7.68 -8.92 -14.05
C LEU A 150 6.47 -9.78 -13.63
N SER A 151 6.34 -10.99 -14.17
CA SER A 151 5.30 -11.93 -13.74
C SER A 151 5.53 -12.45 -12.32
N GLU A 152 6.79 -12.68 -11.92
CA GLU A 152 7.15 -13.09 -10.57
C GLU A 152 6.88 -11.99 -9.52
N VAL A 153 7.07 -10.72 -9.86
CA VAL A 153 6.66 -9.59 -8.98
C VAL A 153 5.18 -9.67 -8.65
N ALA A 154 4.32 -9.94 -9.64
CA ALA A 154 2.88 -10.06 -9.42
C ALA A 154 2.51 -11.23 -8.49
N ILE A 155 3.23 -12.36 -8.59
CA ILE A 155 3.02 -13.56 -7.76
C ILE A 155 3.55 -13.36 -6.34
N ARG A 156 4.73 -12.72 -6.19
CA ARG A 156 5.50 -12.64 -4.94
C ARG A 156 5.21 -11.43 -4.06
N GLY A 157 4.22 -10.62 -4.39
CA GLY A 157 3.80 -9.54 -3.50
C GLY A 157 3.43 -8.22 -4.17
N ASN A 158 3.38 -8.20 -5.51
CA ASN A 158 2.95 -7.05 -6.32
C ASN A 158 3.60 -5.72 -5.87
N ASN A 159 4.93 -5.74 -5.73
CA ASN A 159 5.71 -4.58 -5.32
C ASN A 159 5.79 -3.57 -6.48
N ASP A 160 5.15 -2.41 -6.30
CA ASP A 160 5.10 -1.35 -7.31
C ASP A 160 6.48 -0.82 -7.68
N TYR A 161 7.41 -0.73 -6.71
CA TYR A 161 8.77 -0.29 -6.96
C TYR A 161 9.51 -1.23 -7.93
N TYR A 162 9.51 -2.55 -7.68
CA TYR A 162 10.14 -3.52 -8.59
C TYR A 162 9.45 -3.59 -9.95
N ARG A 163 8.13 -3.47 -9.98
CA ARG A 163 7.39 -3.40 -11.24
C ARG A 163 7.85 -2.21 -12.08
N MET A 164 7.92 -1.01 -11.49
CA MET A 164 8.39 0.19 -12.19
C MET A 164 9.84 0.05 -12.66
N GLN A 165 10.74 -0.53 -11.84
CA GLN A 165 12.13 -0.75 -12.24
C GLN A 165 12.24 -1.73 -13.42
N LEU A 166 11.46 -2.81 -13.42
CA LEU A 166 11.46 -3.79 -14.51
C LEU A 166 10.85 -3.22 -15.80
N GLU A 167 9.77 -2.45 -15.70
CA GLU A 167 9.18 -1.75 -16.85
C GLU A 167 10.19 -0.76 -17.46
N GLU A 168 10.91 -0.01 -16.64
CA GLU A 168 11.96 0.89 -17.12
C GLU A 168 13.12 0.12 -17.78
N LEU A 169 13.57 -0.97 -17.17
CA LEU A 169 14.61 -1.83 -17.76
C LEU A 169 14.17 -2.41 -19.12
N ILE A 170 12.93 -2.83 -19.26
CA ILE A 170 12.38 -3.30 -20.53
C ILE A 170 12.50 -2.20 -21.59
N HIS A 171 12.08 -0.98 -21.27
CA HIS A 171 12.20 0.15 -22.20
C HIS A 171 13.65 0.48 -22.54
N LEU A 172 14.58 0.40 -21.58
CA LEU A 172 15.99 0.64 -21.85
C LEU A 172 16.62 -0.40 -22.78
N PHE A 173 16.29 -1.68 -22.61
CA PHE A 173 16.78 -2.73 -23.51
C PHE A 173 16.07 -2.69 -24.88
N ASP A 174 14.82 -2.21 -24.97
CA ASP A 174 14.09 -2.02 -26.23
C ASP A 174 14.58 -0.79 -27.03
N GLY A 175 15.36 0.11 -26.41
CA GLY A 175 15.89 1.29 -27.06
C GLY A 175 16.85 0.95 -28.21
N CYS A 176 16.62 1.53 -29.39
CA CYS A 176 17.42 1.28 -30.59
C CYS A 176 18.12 2.56 -31.06
N VAL A 177 19.31 2.80 -30.54
CA VAL A 177 20.16 3.94 -30.93
C VAL A 177 20.85 3.64 -32.25
N LYS A 178 20.63 4.48 -33.27
CA LYS A 178 21.14 4.26 -34.65
C LYS A 178 22.48 4.93 -34.92
N GLU A 179 22.89 5.87 -34.09
CA GLU A 179 24.12 6.62 -34.20
C GLU A 179 25.34 5.73 -33.96
N LYS A 180 26.17 5.58 -35.00
CA LYS A 180 27.30 4.65 -34.95
C LYS A 180 28.33 5.02 -33.88
N HIS A 181 28.52 6.30 -33.60
CA HIS A 181 29.49 6.77 -32.60
C HIS A 181 29.05 6.50 -31.16
N LEU A 182 27.73 6.17 -30.94
CA LEU A 182 27.20 5.84 -29.64
C LEU A 182 27.18 4.35 -29.34
N GLN A 183 27.46 3.46 -30.30
CA GLN A 183 27.28 2.01 -30.11
C GLN A 183 28.11 1.45 -28.96
N ASP A 184 29.36 1.89 -28.80
CA ASP A 184 30.20 1.45 -27.68
C ASP A 184 29.65 1.93 -26.32
N GLU A 185 29.17 3.19 -26.27
CA GLU A 185 28.55 3.76 -25.08
C GLU A 185 27.23 3.06 -24.73
N VAL A 186 26.41 2.72 -25.74
CA VAL A 186 25.20 1.92 -25.55
C VAL A 186 25.52 0.56 -24.93
N ASN A 187 26.47 -0.16 -25.52
CA ASN A 187 26.86 -1.48 -25.04
C ASN A 187 27.42 -1.41 -23.61
N GLU A 188 28.25 -0.41 -23.32
CA GLU A 188 28.78 -0.20 -21.98
C GLU A 188 27.63 0.09 -20.99
N PHE A 189 26.73 1.02 -21.31
CA PHE A 189 25.60 1.38 -20.45
C PHE A 189 24.68 0.19 -20.19
N LEU A 190 24.25 -0.52 -21.25
CA LEU A 190 23.42 -1.71 -21.12
C LEU A 190 24.09 -2.80 -20.27
N SER A 191 25.42 -2.95 -20.39
CA SER A 191 26.16 -3.91 -19.56
C SER A 191 26.05 -3.62 -18.06
N LYS A 192 25.90 -2.34 -17.66
CA LYS A 192 25.70 -1.92 -16.27
C LYS A 192 24.30 -2.24 -15.73
N LEU A 193 23.34 -2.52 -16.60
CA LEU A 193 21.98 -2.85 -16.20
C LEU A 193 21.82 -4.32 -15.78
N TYR A 194 22.67 -5.24 -16.27
CA TYR A 194 22.59 -6.66 -15.92
C TYR A 194 22.71 -6.95 -14.41
N PRO A 195 23.64 -6.31 -13.66
CA PRO A 195 23.71 -6.46 -12.21
C PRO A 195 22.41 -6.09 -11.50
N ILE A 196 21.67 -5.08 -12.00
CA ILE A 196 20.37 -4.66 -11.46
C ILE A 196 19.32 -5.76 -11.68
N VAL A 197 19.25 -6.31 -12.88
CA VAL A 197 18.36 -7.43 -13.20
C VAL A 197 18.63 -8.63 -12.29
N LEU A 198 19.92 -8.94 -12.08
CA LEU A 198 20.34 -10.03 -11.20
C LEU A 198 19.98 -9.75 -9.74
N GLU A 199 20.13 -8.50 -9.27
CA GLU A 199 19.74 -8.10 -7.92
C GLU A 199 18.23 -8.26 -7.73
N ILE A 200 17.40 -7.78 -8.67
CA ILE A 200 15.93 -7.97 -8.64
C ILE A 200 15.59 -9.46 -8.54
N ARG A 201 16.19 -10.30 -9.39
CA ARG A 201 15.98 -11.75 -9.35
C ARG A 201 16.31 -12.33 -7.98
N ASN A 202 17.47 -12.03 -7.45
CA ASN A 202 17.94 -12.56 -6.17
C ASN A 202 17.04 -12.12 -5.01
N ASN A 203 16.58 -10.87 -5.02
CA ASN A 203 15.69 -10.34 -4.02
C ASN A 203 14.29 -10.98 -4.11
N LEU A 204 13.75 -11.12 -5.31
CA LEU A 204 12.49 -11.83 -5.52
C LEU A 204 12.59 -13.30 -5.09
N GLN A 205 13.69 -14.00 -5.46
CA GLN A 205 13.93 -15.39 -5.08
C GLN A 205 13.94 -15.56 -3.56
N LYS A 206 14.55 -14.63 -2.83
CA LYS A 206 14.67 -14.67 -1.37
C LYS A 206 13.48 -14.04 -0.64
N MET A 207 12.47 -13.54 -1.35
CA MET A 207 11.39 -12.73 -0.78
C MET A 207 11.90 -11.52 0.03
N ASN A 208 13.11 -11.03 -0.31
CA ASN A 208 13.72 -9.84 0.28
C ASN A 208 13.40 -8.63 -0.62
N ILE A 209 12.21 -8.04 -0.43
CA ILE A 209 11.71 -6.94 -1.27
C ILE A 209 12.13 -5.62 -0.63
N GLU A 210 13.45 -5.37 -0.62
CA GLU A 210 14.07 -4.12 -0.18
C GLU A 210 14.44 -3.26 -1.39
N ASP A 211 14.81 -2.00 -1.15
CA ASP A 211 15.30 -1.11 -2.20
C ASP A 211 16.56 -1.67 -2.85
N LEU A 212 16.64 -1.51 -4.16
CA LEU A 212 17.79 -1.99 -4.93
C LEU A 212 19.04 -1.15 -4.61
N THR A 213 20.14 -1.82 -4.37
CA THR A 213 21.42 -1.17 -4.01
C THR A 213 22.22 -0.74 -5.23
N THR A 214 22.07 -1.46 -6.35
CA THR A 214 22.82 -1.22 -7.59
C THR A 214 22.18 -0.17 -8.51
N THR A 215 20.94 0.25 -8.26
CA THR A 215 20.23 1.22 -9.13
C THR A 215 20.70 2.66 -8.97
N CYS A 216 21.21 3.02 -7.79
CA CYS A 216 21.46 4.43 -7.43
C CYS A 216 22.47 5.13 -8.37
N ASP A 217 23.40 4.39 -8.93
CA ASP A 217 24.48 4.97 -9.74
C ASP A 217 24.21 4.93 -11.25
N VAL A 218 23.27 4.11 -11.71
CA VAL A 218 23.02 3.89 -13.14
C VAL A 218 21.67 4.45 -13.60
N ILE A 219 20.60 4.11 -12.91
CA ILE A 219 19.24 4.53 -13.30
C ILE A 219 18.79 5.78 -12.55
N ILE A 220 19.06 5.86 -11.23
CA ILE A 220 18.65 6.98 -10.38
C ILE A 220 19.78 8.00 -10.31
N SER A 221 20.07 8.65 -11.43
CA SER A 221 21.04 9.74 -11.46
C SER A 221 20.42 11.02 -10.92
N ARG A 222 21.16 11.77 -10.10
CA ARG A 222 20.72 13.10 -9.66
C ARG A 222 20.56 14.00 -10.88
N LEU A 223 19.40 14.63 -11.01
CA LEU A 223 19.17 15.56 -12.09
C LEU A 223 20.09 16.79 -11.93
N PRO A 224 20.66 17.31 -13.03
CA PRO A 224 21.38 18.57 -13.01
C PRO A 224 20.50 19.71 -12.53
N THR A 225 21.08 20.83 -12.13
CA THR A 225 20.35 22.01 -11.67
C THR A 225 20.04 22.97 -12.85
N GLY A 226 19.06 23.85 -12.68
CA GLY A 226 18.73 24.90 -13.66
C GLY A 226 17.77 24.47 -14.77
N GLU A 227 17.90 25.08 -15.94
CA GLU A 227 17.00 24.86 -17.08
C GLU A 227 16.98 23.39 -17.54
N LEU A 228 18.12 22.75 -17.56
CA LEU A 228 18.22 21.35 -17.94
C LEU A 228 17.42 20.43 -17.02
N ASN A 229 17.37 20.72 -15.72
CA ASN A 229 16.52 19.97 -14.78
C ASN A 229 15.04 20.04 -15.19
N TYR A 230 14.57 21.25 -15.52
CA TYR A 230 13.18 21.43 -15.96
C TYR A 230 12.88 20.60 -17.22
N VAL A 231 13.75 20.69 -18.23
CA VAL A 231 13.61 19.96 -19.50
C VAL A 231 13.59 18.45 -19.25
N LEU A 232 14.52 17.94 -18.44
CA LEU A 232 14.56 16.51 -18.09
C LEU A 232 13.32 16.03 -17.36
N GLN A 233 12.84 16.79 -16.37
CA GLN A 233 11.58 16.46 -15.68
C GLN A 233 10.40 16.40 -16.65
N LYS A 234 10.32 17.32 -17.59
CA LYS A 234 9.27 17.35 -18.62
C LYS A 234 9.40 16.13 -19.54
N MET A 235 10.61 15.83 -20.02
CA MET A 235 10.84 14.66 -20.89
C MET A 235 10.48 13.36 -20.18
N PHE A 236 10.92 13.14 -18.94
CA PHE A 236 10.52 11.95 -18.18
C PHE A 236 9.00 11.89 -17.95
N SER A 237 8.35 13.04 -17.69
CA SER A 237 6.90 13.09 -17.60
C SER A 237 6.21 12.72 -18.91
N CYS A 238 6.71 13.15 -20.07
CA CYS A 238 6.18 12.75 -21.37
C CYS A 238 6.33 11.26 -21.64
N LEU A 239 7.49 10.68 -21.29
CA LEU A 239 7.79 9.26 -21.50
C LEU A 239 6.97 8.31 -20.59
N HIS A 240 6.48 8.81 -19.45
CA HIS A 240 5.66 8.03 -18.51
C HIS A 240 4.15 8.34 -18.62
N SER A 241 3.75 9.18 -19.56
CA SER A 241 2.34 9.52 -19.76
C SER A 241 1.98 9.37 -21.23
N ASP A 242 0.77 8.86 -21.51
CA ASP A 242 0.22 8.79 -22.88
C ASP A 242 -0.12 10.18 -23.47
N ARG A 243 0.36 11.26 -22.85
CA ARG A 243 0.07 12.63 -23.27
C ARG A 243 1.19 13.16 -24.16
N ASP A 244 0.84 13.50 -25.36
CA ASP A 244 1.72 14.25 -26.25
C ASP A 244 1.86 15.71 -25.73
N ASP A 245 3.11 16.12 -25.46
CA ASP A 245 3.40 17.49 -25.02
C ASP A 245 3.79 18.31 -26.26
N PRO A 246 3.07 19.39 -26.58
CA PRO A 246 3.36 20.22 -27.76
C PRO A 246 4.74 20.91 -27.69
N LEU A 247 5.40 20.90 -26.53
CA LEU A 247 6.75 21.44 -26.35
C LEU A 247 7.85 20.37 -26.48
N LYS A 248 7.53 19.14 -26.87
CA LYS A 248 8.49 18.02 -26.98
C LYS A 248 9.68 18.38 -27.89
N ASP A 249 9.43 19.03 -29.03
CA ASP A 249 10.49 19.48 -29.93
C ASP A 249 11.40 20.54 -29.31
N TYR A 250 10.86 21.47 -28.53
CA TYR A 250 11.64 22.44 -27.77
C TYR A 250 12.56 21.74 -26.73
N TYR A 251 12.05 20.71 -26.07
CA TYR A 251 12.86 19.94 -25.13
C TYR A 251 14.00 19.20 -25.84
N PHE A 252 13.75 18.62 -27.01
CA PHE A 252 14.79 18.00 -27.84
C PHE A 252 15.85 19.00 -28.27
N ASP A 253 15.45 20.16 -28.76
CA ASP A 253 16.38 21.23 -29.15
C ASP A 253 17.28 21.67 -27.98
N THR A 254 16.70 21.77 -26.78
CA THR A 254 17.45 22.15 -25.58
C THR A 254 18.44 21.07 -25.18
N LEU A 255 18.04 19.79 -25.22
CA LEU A 255 18.91 18.64 -24.94
C LEU A 255 20.05 18.55 -25.97
N ASN A 256 19.75 18.74 -27.26
CA ASN A 256 20.75 18.73 -28.34
C ASN A 256 21.76 19.85 -28.17
N LYS A 257 21.34 21.06 -27.79
CA LYS A 257 22.25 22.16 -27.46
C LYS A 257 23.15 21.83 -26.27
N TYR A 258 22.57 21.25 -25.21
CA TYR A 258 23.33 20.90 -24.01
C TYR A 258 24.39 19.82 -24.27
N THR A 259 24.08 18.84 -25.14
CA THR A 259 24.99 17.75 -25.50
C THR A 259 25.85 18.06 -26.74
N GLU A 260 25.77 19.29 -27.25
CA GLU A 260 26.48 19.70 -28.51
C GLU A 260 26.14 18.74 -29.66
N GLY A 261 24.91 18.21 -29.69
CA GLY A 261 24.43 17.25 -30.69
C GLY A 261 25.00 15.81 -30.55
N TRP A 262 25.70 15.50 -29.45
CA TRP A 262 26.28 14.17 -29.25
C TRP A 262 25.22 13.06 -29.27
N TYR A 263 24.08 13.27 -28.61
CA TYR A 263 23.00 12.26 -28.54
C TYR A 263 21.91 12.40 -29.62
N ASN A 264 21.81 13.51 -30.31
CA ASN A 264 20.83 13.80 -31.36
C ASN A 264 19.40 13.35 -31.04
N PHE A 265 18.77 13.99 -30.05
CA PHE A 265 17.36 13.75 -29.71
C PHE A 265 16.44 14.28 -30.80
N CYS A 266 15.49 13.48 -31.27
CA CYS A 266 14.52 13.90 -32.28
C CYS A 266 13.18 13.12 -32.17
N SER A 267 12.13 13.68 -32.78
CA SER A 267 10.78 13.10 -32.79
C SER A 267 10.67 11.78 -33.61
N ALA A 268 11.70 11.42 -34.37
CA ALA A 268 11.76 10.14 -35.08
C ALA A 268 12.16 8.96 -34.17
N ASP A 269 12.69 9.23 -32.98
CA ASP A 269 12.98 8.23 -31.98
C ASP A 269 11.70 7.80 -31.26
N ASN A 270 11.54 6.52 -31.00
CA ASN A 270 10.50 6.03 -30.11
C ASN A 270 10.84 6.36 -28.64
N ASP A 271 9.88 6.23 -27.76
CA ASP A 271 10.03 6.57 -26.34
C ASP A 271 11.14 5.75 -25.66
N SER A 272 11.29 4.47 -25.97
CA SER A 272 12.36 3.61 -25.48
C SER A 272 13.75 4.10 -25.89
N THR A 273 13.93 4.52 -27.15
CA THR A 273 15.18 5.07 -27.66
C THR A 273 15.50 6.42 -26.99
N THR A 274 14.48 7.27 -26.85
CA THR A 274 14.61 8.57 -26.17
C THR A 274 14.99 8.35 -24.69
N LEU A 275 14.35 7.41 -24.00
CA LEU A 275 14.66 7.07 -22.61
C LEU A 275 16.10 6.58 -22.46
N LEU A 276 16.55 5.68 -23.34
CA LEU A 276 17.92 5.16 -23.33
C LEU A 276 18.93 6.27 -23.51
N LYS A 277 18.76 7.16 -24.50
CA LYS A 277 19.64 8.32 -24.72
C LYS A 277 19.68 9.25 -23.49
N LEU A 278 18.52 9.52 -22.87
CA LEU A 278 18.44 10.36 -21.65
C LEU A 278 19.20 9.74 -20.47
N ARG A 279 19.05 8.44 -20.26
CA ARG A 279 19.76 7.73 -19.17
C ARG A 279 21.26 7.66 -19.40
N MET A 280 21.68 7.39 -20.61
CA MET A 280 23.11 7.42 -21.00
C MET A 280 23.70 8.82 -20.79
N MET A 281 23.02 9.86 -21.25
CA MET A 281 23.44 11.25 -21.03
C MET A 281 23.60 11.58 -19.55
N LEU A 282 22.64 11.21 -18.72
CA LEU A 282 22.70 11.43 -17.27
C LEU A 282 23.83 10.64 -16.62
N TYR A 283 23.99 9.38 -16.98
CA TYR A 283 25.08 8.53 -16.50
C TYR A 283 26.46 9.16 -16.81
N ARG A 284 26.68 9.57 -18.06
CA ARG A 284 27.90 10.26 -18.48
C ARG A 284 28.14 11.56 -17.72
N TYR A 285 27.09 12.39 -17.54
CA TYR A 285 27.18 13.64 -16.77
C TYR A 285 27.64 13.41 -15.32
N HIS A 286 27.20 12.31 -14.71
CA HIS A 286 27.62 11.97 -13.35
C HIS A 286 29.04 11.46 -13.28
N GLN A 287 29.49 10.66 -14.24
CA GLN A 287 30.88 10.19 -14.30
C GLN A 287 31.86 11.37 -14.42
N GLN A 288 31.55 12.35 -15.27
CA GLN A 288 32.38 13.54 -15.45
C GLN A 288 32.47 14.48 -14.24
N LYS A 289 31.56 14.35 -13.26
CA LYS A 289 31.60 15.11 -12.00
C LYS A 289 32.34 14.42 -10.87
N LEU A 290 32.62 13.14 -11.02
CA LEU A 290 33.34 12.33 -10.04
C LEU A 290 34.88 12.34 -10.31
N ASP A 291 35.27 12.69 -11.54
CA ASP A 291 36.67 12.98 -11.95
C ASP A 291 37.00 14.46 -11.68
#